data_7b58756d9ae69bd02dce314074fc02b1
#
_entry.id   7b58756d9ae69bd02dce314074fc02b1
#
_cell.length_a   1.000
_cell.length_b   1.000
_cell.length_c   1.000
_cell.angle_alpha   90.00
_cell.angle_beta   90.00
_cell.angle_gamma   90.00
#
_symmetry.space_group_name_H-M   'P 1'
#
loop_
_entity.id
_entity.type
_entity.pdbx_description
1 polymer ?
#
loop_
_entity_poly.entity_id
_entity_poly.type
_entity_poly.pdbx_seq_one_letter_code
_entity_poly.pdbx_strand_id
1 'polypeptide(L)'
;MTVEMHESGVRSYSRAFPGVFTTAKNELLRSEDGTEYLDFLAGAGTLNYGHNPEPVKQRLIDYLSNDGLTHGLDLVTTAKAGFLDAFSRYILAPRGMDYRIQFSSPSGTNAVEAALKLARLVTGRGPVVAFSGGFHGVSTGALAATGSAHYKQGLYATLPNTVHLPYPDSPLGEFDSLDLLRRLVEDPSAGLEKPAAVLIETVQGEGGVYVAPVEFLRGLREICDRHGILLIVDDIQAGCGRTGAFFSFERAGIVPDVVTLSKAIGGYGLPMSVVLIKPEYDIWLPGQHNGTFRGNQLAFIAAESVIRHYWADGTDGAFVREVRAKGRAAGEFLTTALTSRYPVALRGLGLMLGLDFSRTGDMSAAKVSQLCFDRGLIVETCGRADEVLKLLPPLTVTEENLRRGLETVVWAVDQLGGAREEATAGAGVLGEVVAV
;
A
#
# COMPACT_ATOMS: atom_id res chain seq x y z
N MET A 1 -12.37 22.01 17.53
CA MET A 1 -12.09 23.47 17.60
C MET A 1 -10.59 23.80 17.68
N THR A 2 -9.82 23.31 18.65
CA THR A 2 -8.37 23.67 18.77
C THR A 2 -7.54 23.18 17.59
N VAL A 3 -7.79 21.97 17.10
CA VAL A 3 -7.08 21.37 15.96
C VAL A 3 -7.31 22.17 14.67
N GLU A 4 -8.55 22.60 14.42
CA GLU A 4 -8.89 23.38 13.22
C GLU A 4 -8.24 24.76 13.17
N MET A 5 -7.91 25.33 14.34
CA MET A 5 -7.27 26.64 14.43
C MET A 5 -5.74 26.58 14.25
N HIS A 6 -5.10 25.46 14.58
CA HIS A 6 -3.64 25.38 14.68
C HIS A 6 -3.00 24.40 13.68
N GLU A 7 -3.75 23.42 13.17
CA GLU A 7 -3.23 22.47 12.21
C GLU A 7 -3.41 22.99 10.77
N SER A 8 -2.41 22.71 9.92
CA SER A 8 -2.44 23.08 8.50
C SER A 8 -3.68 22.52 7.78
N GLY A 9 -4.13 23.25 6.77
CA GLY A 9 -5.23 22.83 5.88
C GLY A 9 -4.97 21.56 5.06
N VAL A 10 -3.75 21.01 5.08
CA VAL A 10 -3.37 19.79 4.34
C VAL A 10 -4.02 18.50 4.85
N ARG A 11 -4.57 18.51 6.08
CA ARG A 11 -5.23 17.37 6.69
C ARG A 11 -6.42 16.88 5.86
N SER A 12 -6.57 15.56 5.74
CA SER A 12 -7.63 14.89 5.00
C SER A 12 -8.49 13.99 5.90
N TYR A 13 -7.89 13.00 6.53
CA TYR A 13 -8.61 12.00 7.33
C TYR A 13 -9.44 12.56 8.47
N SER A 14 -8.95 13.58 9.17
CA SER A 14 -9.71 14.25 10.26
C SER A 14 -10.94 15.03 9.77
N ARG A 15 -11.04 15.28 8.46
CA ARG A 15 -12.24 15.85 7.84
C ARG A 15 -13.22 14.78 7.38
N ALA A 16 -12.70 13.67 6.86
CA ALA A 16 -13.52 12.54 6.45
C ALA A 16 -14.13 11.80 7.65
N PHE A 17 -13.37 11.73 8.77
CA PHE A 17 -13.76 11.02 9.99
C PHE A 17 -13.70 11.98 11.19
N PRO A 18 -14.69 12.87 11.33
CA PRO A 18 -14.71 13.86 12.42
C PRO A 18 -14.94 13.15 13.77
N GLY A 19 -14.04 13.39 14.72
CA GLY A 19 -14.09 12.79 16.05
C GLY A 19 -12.76 12.96 16.77
N VAL A 20 -12.78 12.82 18.09
CA VAL A 20 -11.57 12.77 18.93
C VAL A 20 -11.40 11.33 19.41
N PHE A 21 -10.44 10.62 18.83
CA PHE A 21 -10.15 9.23 19.17
C PHE A 21 -9.16 9.17 20.33
N THR A 22 -9.41 8.31 21.32
CA THR A 22 -8.64 8.24 22.57
C THR A 22 -7.89 6.92 22.74
N THR A 23 -8.52 5.81 22.40
CA THR A 23 -7.94 4.47 22.59
C THR A 23 -8.23 3.58 21.39
N ALA A 24 -7.36 2.58 21.19
CA ALA A 24 -7.56 1.58 20.15
C ALA A 24 -6.99 0.23 20.58
N LYS A 25 -7.58 -0.87 20.13
CA LYS A 25 -7.09 -2.23 20.33
C LYS A 25 -7.50 -3.12 19.16
N ASN A 26 -6.54 -3.85 18.60
CA ASN A 26 -6.72 -4.70 17.43
C ASN A 26 -7.37 -3.92 16.26
N GLU A 27 -8.59 -4.26 15.87
CA GLU A 27 -9.36 -3.61 14.81
C GLU A 27 -10.37 -2.56 15.31
N LEU A 28 -10.33 -2.18 16.58
CA LEU A 28 -11.31 -1.28 17.21
C LEU A 28 -10.66 0.01 17.69
N LEU A 29 -11.28 1.15 17.36
CA LEU A 29 -10.98 2.47 17.93
C LEU A 29 -12.14 2.94 18.80
N ARG A 30 -11.85 3.76 19.78
CA ARG A 30 -12.85 4.42 20.62
C ARG A 30 -12.62 5.92 20.66
N SER A 31 -13.68 6.67 20.42
CA SER A 31 -13.68 8.12 20.54
C SER A 31 -13.88 8.59 21.99
N GLU A 32 -13.67 9.87 22.23
CA GLU A 32 -13.79 10.50 23.57
C GLU A 32 -15.21 10.39 24.14
N ASP A 33 -16.24 10.42 23.31
CA ASP A 33 -17.64 10.23 23.70
C ASP A 33 -18.03 8.76 23.99
N GLY A 34 -17.06 7.83 23.82
CA GLY A 34 -17.23 6.40 24.07
C GLY A 34 -17.72 5.59 22.87
N THR A 35 -17.97 6.21 21.72
CA THR A 35 -18.37 5.51 20.49
C THR A 35 -17.24 4.59 20.02
N GLU A 36 -17.58 3.35 19.68
CA GLU A 36 -16.65 2.37 19.14
C GLU A 36 -16.75 2.30 17.62
N TYR A 37 -15.59 2.30 16.98
CA TYR A 37 -15.45 2.20 15.54
C TYR A 37 -14.62 0.98 15.16
N LEU A 38 -15.10 0.23 14.18
CA LEU A 38 -14.35 -0.81 13.49
C LEU A 38 -13.44 -0.16 12.44
N ASP A 39 -12.17 -0.55 12.40
CA ASP A 39 -11.14 0.07 11.55
C ASP A 39 -10.86 -0.77 10.30
N PHE A 40 -11.39 -0.32 9.15
CA PHE A 40 -11.03 -0.86 7.84
C PHE A 40 -10.15 0.10 7.03
N LEU A 41 -9.57 1.10 7.71
CA LEU A 41 -8.51 1.97 7.19
C LEU A 41 -7.12 1.46 7.62
N ALA A 42 -7.00 1.00 8.86
CA ALA A 42 -5.77 0.49 9.46
C ALA A 42 -4.55 1.41 9.24
N GLY A 43 -4.76 2.73 9.41
CA GLY A 43 -3.73 3.72 9.16
C GLY A 43 -3.21 3.69 7.71
N ALA A 44 -4.10 3.56 6.71
CA ALA A 44 -3.79 3.39 5.29
C ALA A 44 -2.86 2.18 5.03
N GLY A 45 -3.08 1.08 5.75
CA GLY A 45 -2.28 -0.15 5.66
C GLY A 45 -1.01 -0.17 6.52
N THR A 46 -0.87 0.77 7.47
CA THR A 46 0.25 0.77 8.43
C THR A 46 0.05 -0.26 9.55
N LEU A 47 -1.20 -0.51 9.93
CA LEU A 47 -1.57 -1.34 11.07
C LEU A 47 -2.02 -2.75 10.64
N ASN A 48 -1.21 -3.41 9.83
CA ASN A 48 -1.49 -4.79 9.40
C ASN A 48 -1.69 -5.75 10.59
N TYR A 49 -1.04 -5.49 11.71
CA TYR A 49 -1.11 -6.33 12.91
C TYR A 49 -2.08 -5.78 13.97
N GLY A 50 -2.94 -4.81 13.59
CA GLY A 50 -3.89 -4.16 14.47
C GLY A 50 -3.28 -3.08 15.38
N HIS A 51 -4.16 -2.42 16.11
CA HIS A 51 -3.76 -1.45 17.14
C HIS A 51 -3.30 -2.16 18.41
N ASN A 52 -2.17 -1.74 18.95
CA ASN A 52 -1.64 -2.21 20.24
C ASN A 52 -1.61 -3.76 20.36
N PRO A 53 -1.06 -4.52 19.39
CA PRO A 53 -0.96 -5.97 19.52
C PRO A 53 -0.11 -6.32 20.74
N GLU A 54 -0.67 -7.11 21.65
CA GLU A 54 -0.14 -7.30 23.00
C GLU A 54 1.31 -7.79 23.04
N PRO A 55 1.73 -8.79 22.21
CA PRO A 55 3.12 -9.24 22.23
C PRO A 55 4.12 -8.14 21.86
N VAL A 56 3.74 -7.25 20.96
CA VAL A 56 4.59 -6.12 20.50
C VAL A 56 4.62 -5.02 21.55
N LYS A 57 3.46 -4.68 22.10
CA LYS A 57 3.31 -3.65 23.13
C LYS A 57 4.17 -3.98 24.35
N GLN A 58 4.13 -5.22 24.84
CA GLN A 58 4.93 -5.62 25.98
C GLN A 58 6.42 -5.51 25.68
N ARG A 59 6.88 -5.92 24.51
CA ARG A 59 8.29 -5.79 24.10
C ARG A 59 8.76 -4.33 24.06
N LEU A 60 7.91 -3.41 23.65
CA LEU A 60 8.21 -1.97 23.65
C LEU A 60 8.30 -1.43 25.09
N ILE A 61 7.37 -1.81 25.97
CA ILE A 61 7.38 -1.43 27.39
C ILE A 61 8.66 -1.93 28.04
N ASP A 62 9.02 -3.19 27.84
CA ASP A 62 10.23 -3.80 28.40
C ASP A 62 11.50 -3.07 27.91
N TYR A 63 11.57 -2.75 26.61
CA TYR A 63 12.71 -2.03 26.04
C TYR A 63 12.88 -0.64 26.65
N LEU A 64 11.79 0.11 26.80
CA LEU A 64 11.79 1.44 27.40
C LEU A 64 12.11 1.37 28.91
N SER A 65 11.55 0.38 29.62
CA SER A 65 11.77 0.22 31.07
C SER A 65 13.19 -0.20 31.44
N ASN A 66 13.94 -0.74 30.47
CA ASN A 66 15.34 -1.12 30.63
C ASN A 66 16.31 -0.12 29.98
N ASP A 67 15.90 1.13 29.84
CA ASP A 67 16.72 2.22 29.28
C ASP A 67 17.29 1.92 27.89
N GLY A 68 16.50 1.24 27.04
CA GLY A 68 16.88 0.91 25.67
C GLY A 68 17.23 2.18 24.87
N LEU A 69 18.26 2.09 24.03
CA LEU A 69 18.70 3.22 23.20
C LEU A 69 17.58 3.70 22.27
N THR A 70 17.13 4.94 22.41
CA THR A 70 15.98 5.46 21.63
C THR A 70 16.36 6.07 20.29
N HIS A 71 17.59 6.60 20.17
CA HIS A 71 18.10 7.20 18.93
C HIS A 71 19.56 6.79 18.71
N GLY A 72 19.84 6.11 17.61
CA GLY A 72 21.15 5.51 17.36
C GLY A 72 21.86 6.03 16.08
N LEU A 73 21.30 6.98 15.33
CA LEU A 73 21.82 7.28 13.98
C LEU A 73 22.00 5.95 13.18
N ASP A 74 23.19 5.68 12.69
CA ASP A 74 23.55 4.42 12.05
C ASP A 74 24.40 3.47 12.90
N LEU A 75 24.52 3.77 14.20
CA LEU A 75 25.19 2.89 15.16
C LEU A 75 24.60 1.47 15.13
N VAL A 76 25.44 0.49 15.39
CA VAL A 76 24.96 -0.88 15.62
C VAL A 76 24.37 -0.97 17.02
N THR A 77 23.08 -1.29 17.10
CA THR A 77 22.35 -1.49 18.35
C THR A 77 21.79 -2.91 18.41
N THR A 78 21.47 -3.39 19.59
CA THR A 78 20.83 -4.71 19.77
C THR A 78 19.47 -4.78 19.06
N ALA A 79 18.69 -3.68 19.12
CA ALA A 79 17.40 -3.57 18.44
C ALA A 79 17.55 -3.69 16.91
N LYS A 80 18.51 -2.96 16.32
CA LYS A 80 18.81 -3.01 14.90
C LYS A 80 19.30 -4.38 14.47
N ALA A 81 20.23 -4.97 15.24
CA ALA A 81 20.78 -6.30 14.96
C ALA A 81 19.68 -7.39 15.02
N GLY A 82 18.78 -7.31 16.02
CA GLY A 82 17.64 -8.22 16.16
C GLY A 82 16.67 -8.14 14.98
N PHE A 83 16.34 -6.93 14.54
CA PHE A 83 15.53 -6.75 13.34
C PHE A 83 16.18 -7.33 12.08
N LEU A 84 17.47 -7.03 11.84
CA LEU A 84 18.20 -7.53 10.67
C LEU A 84 18.28 -9.05 10.66
N ASP A 85 18.56 -9.68 11.81
CA ASP A 85 18.54 -11.14 11.96
C ASP A 85 17.18 -11.73 11.66
N ALA A 86 16.12 -11.20 12.28
CA ALA A 86 14.77 -11.68 12.07
C ALA A 86 14.31 -11.52 10.61
N PHE A 87 14.57 -10.37 10.00
CA PHE A 87 14.20 -10.11 8.61
C PHE A 87 14.96 -11.03 7.64
N SER A 88 16.27 -11.17 7.82
CA SER A 88 17.07 -12.08 7.00
C SER A 88 16.61 -13.53 7.15
N ARG A 89 16.42 -13.99 8.40
CA ARG A 89 16.12 -15.40 8.69
C ARG A 89 14.70 -15.82 8.30
N TYR A 90 13.70 -14.99 8.58
CA TYR A 90 12.29 -15.37 8.44
C TYR A 90 11.63 -14.79 7.18
N ILE A 91 12.19 -13.72 6.61
CA ILE A 91 11.62 -13.09 5.40
C ILE A 91 12.44 -13.42 4.15
N LEU A 92 13.73 -13.11 4.13
CA LEU A 92 14.56 -13.26 2.93
C LEU A 92 14.96 -14.72 2.67
N ALA A 93 15.54 -15.39 3.66
CA ALA A 93 16.07 -16.74 3.47
C ALA A 93 15.04 -17.78 2.98
N PRO A 94 13.80 -17.84 3.52
CA PRO A 94 12.78 -18.79 3.02
C PRO A 94 12.36 -18.54 1.55
N ARG A 95 12.67 -17.36 1.02
CA ARG A 95 12.36 -16.93 -0.36
C ARG A 95 13.56 -17.04 -1.30
N GLY A 96 14.73 -17.49 -0.77
CA GLY A 96 15.98 -17.52 -1.54
C GLY A 96 16.44 -16.13 -2.01
N MET A 97 16.07 -15.06 -1.28
CA MET A 97 16.39 -13.68 -1.63
C MET A 97 17.62 -13.22 -0.85
N ASP A 98 18.55 -12.56 -1.55
CA ASP A 98 19.70 -11.87 -0.95
C ASP A 98 19.56 -10.37 -1.25
N TYR A 99 19.30 -9.58 -0.19
CA TYR A 99 19.20 -8.13 -0.26
C TYR A 99 20.03 -7.47 0.83
N ARG A 100 20.65 -6.35 0.49
CA ARG A 100 21.15 -5.38 1.46
C ARG A 100 19.98 -4.53 1.94
N ILE A 101 19.95 -4.23 3.22
CA ILE A 101 18.86 -3.48 3.86
C ILE A 101 19.33 -2.08 4.16
N GLN A 102 18.83 -1.09 3.43
CA GLN A 102 19.05 0.32 3.71
C GLN A 102 17.89 0.88 4.51
N PHE A 103 18.18 1.47 5.67
CA PHE A 103 17.20 2.30 6.38
C PHE A 103 17.24 3.70 5.80
N SER A 104 16.08 4.20 5.37
CA SER A 104 15.91 5.60 4.94
C SER A 104 15.27 6.41 6.06
N SER A 105 14.98 7.70 5.82
CA SER A 105 14.19 8.52 6.74
C SER A 105 12.76 7.96 6.88
N PRO A 106 11.96 8.35 7.88
CA PRO A 106 10.84 7.55 8.40
C PRO A 106 9.70 7.22 7.45
N SER A 107 9.51 7.96 6.35
CA SER A 107 8.32 7.82 5.50
C SER A 107 8.58 7.04 4.21
N GLY A 108 7.53 6.48 3.60
CA GLY A 108 7.61 5.76 2.33
C GLY A 108 8.20 6.59 1.20
N THR A 109 7.87 7.88 1.12
CA THR A 109 8.46 8.78 0.13
C THR A 109 9.99 8.81 0.22
N ASN A 110 10.58 8.70 1.42
CA ASN A 110 12.04 8.67 1.61
C ASN A 110 12.67 7.38 1.05
N ALA A 111 11.98 6.25 1.18
CA ALA A 111 12.42 4.99 0.56
C ALA A 111 12.41 5.10 -0.96
N VAL A 112 11.34 5.66 -1.53
CA VAL A 112 11.24 5.88 -2.97
C VAL A 112 12.33 6.83 -3.47
N GLU A 113 12.56 7.96 -2.78
CA GLU A 113 13.67 8.90 -3.13
C GLU A 113 15.04 8.21 -3.12
N ALA A 114 15.29 7.36 -2.12
CA ALA A 114 16.53 6.58 -2.04
C ALA A 114 16.66 5.61 -3.22
N ALA A 115 15.60 4.87 -3.54
CA ALA A 115 15.55 3.93 -4.64
C ALA A 115 15.79 4.61 -6.00
N LEU A 116 15.12 5.73 -6.24
CA LEU A 116 15.29 6.51 -7.48
C LEU A 116 16.70 7.10 -7.62
N LYS A 117 17.26 7.62 -6.53
CA LYS A 117 18.63 8.13 -6.50
C LYS A 117 19.62 7.00 -6.76
N LEU A 118 19.44 5.84 -6.12
CA LEU A 118 20.29 4.67 -6.33
C LEU A 118 20.26 4.21 -7.78
N ALA A 119 19.07 4.06 -8.36
CA ALA A 119 18.93 3.62 -9.75
C ALA A 119 19.68 4.53 -10.72
N ARG A 120 19.60 5.84 -10.53
CA ARG A 120 20.36 6.80 -11.32
C ARG A 120 21.87 6.68 -11.12
N LEU A 121 22.29 6.46 -9.88
CA LEU A 121 23.70 6.27 -9.55
C LEU A 121 24.28 5.00 -10.18
N VAL A 122 23.57 3.88 -10.08
CA VAL A 122 23.97 2.57 -10.63
C VAL A 122 24.06 2.60 -12.14
N THR A 123 23.09 3.22 -12.80
CA THR A 123 22.97 3.16 -14.27
C THR A 123 23.62 4.32 -14.99
N GLY A 124 23.91 5.43 -14.30
CA GLY A 124 24.35 6.69 -14.91
C GLY A 124 23.27 7.36 -15.78
N ARG A 125 22.01 6.97 -15.65
CA ARG A 125 20.88 7.45 -16.48
C ARG A 125 19.91 8.31 -15.67
N GLY A 126 19.22 9.24 -16.36
CA GLY A 126 18.29 10.20 -15.73
C GLY A 126 16.84 9.75 -15.64
N PRO A 127 16.23 9.32 -16.76
CA PRO A 127 14.79 9.05 -16.82
C PRO A 127 14.36 7.86 -15.94
N VAL A 128 13.11 7.91 -15.47
CA VAL A 128 12.43 6.82 -14.77
C VAL A 128 11.07 6.58 -15.44
N VAL A 129 10.67 5.35 -15.60
CA VAL A 129 9.33 4.98 -16.03
C VAL A 129 8.50 4.65 -14.79
N ALA A 130 7.31 5.24 -14.69
CA ALA A 130 6.29 4.95 -13.68
C ALA A 130 4.95 4.69 -14.37
N PHE A 131 3.89 4.48 -13.61
CA PHE A 131 2.58 4.16 -14.18
C PHE A 131 1.50 5.14 -13.75
N SER A 132 0.49 5.32 -14.63
CA SER A 132 -0.70 6.11 -14.33
C SER A 132 -1.40 5.60 -13.07
N GLY A 133 -1.93 6.50 -12.26
CA GLY A 133 -2.60 6.17 -11.00
C GLY A 133 -1.66 5.76 -9.85
N GLY A 134 -0.36 5.55 -10.09
CA GLY A 134 0.60 5.19 -9.06
C GLY A 134 0.76 6.28 -7.99
N PHE A 135 0.94 5.86 -6.74
CA PHE A 135 1.26 6.77 -5.63
C PHE A 135 2.56 6.35 -4.93
N HIS A 136 3.59 7.17 -5.06
CA HIS A 136 4.94 6.90 -4.56
C HIS A 136 5.42 7.91 -3.52
N GLY A 137 4.60 8.90 -3.21
CA GLY A 137 4.88 9.95 -2.26
C GLY A 137 4.76 11.36 -2.85
N VAL A 138 5.03 12.36 -2.02
CA VAL A 138 4.82 13.78 -2.33
C VAL A 138 6.07 14.66 -2.20
N SER A 139 7.25 14.07 -1.95
CA SER A 139 8.53 14.76 -2.12
C SER A 139 8.94 14.77 -3.61
N THR A 140 9.84 15.66 -4.00
CA THR A 140 10.04 16.03 -5.42
C THR A 140 10.25 14.85 -6.38
N GLY A 141 11.13 13.90 -6.05
CA GLY A 141 11.40 12.73 -6.92
C GLY A 141 10.26 11.73 -6.89
N ALA A 142 9.73 11.43 -5.71
CA ALA A 142 8.58 10.56 -5.53
C ALA A 142 7.30 11.17 -6.16
N LEU A 143 7.11 12.49 -6.02
CA LEU A 143 6.02 13.22 -6.65
C LEU A 143 6.10 13.19 -8.18
N ALA A 144 7.31 13.26 -8.74
CA ALA A 144 7.49 13.10 -10.18
C ALA A 144 6.96 11.74 -10.66
N ALA A 145 7.22 10.66 -9.90
CA ALA A 145 6.79 9.31 -10.19
C ALA A 145 5.31 9.04 -9.85
N THR A 146 4.71 9.81 -8.94
CA THR A 146 3.28 9.70 -8.60
C THR A 146 2.42 10.07 -9.81
N GLY A 147 1.51 9.16 -10.21
CA GLY A 147 0.72 9.27 -11.45
C GLY A 147 -0.50 10.18 -11.37
N SER A 148 -0.89 10.65 -10.18
CA SER A 148 -2.05 11.53 -9.99
C SER A 148 -1.70 13.00 -10.15
N ALA A 149 -2.46 13.72 -10.99
CA ALA A 149 -2.33 15.16 -11.16
C ALA A 149 -2.80 15.95 -9.92
N HIS A 150 -3.64 15.37 -9.06
CA HIS A 150 -4.12 16.00 -7.85
C HIS A 150 -2.99 16.51 -6.95
N TYR A 151 -1.98 15.69 -6.71
CA TYR A 151 -0.83 16.03 -5.86
C TYR A 151 0.14 17.04 -6.49
N LYS A 152 -0.01 17.32 -7.78
CA LYS A 152 0.84 18.25 -8.56
C LYS A 152 0.12 19.58 -8.86
N GLN A 153 -1.15 19.70 -8.50
CA GLN A 153 -1.98 20.85 -8.82
C GLN A 153 -1.39 22.13 -8.20
N GLY A 154 -1.22 23.17 -9.01
CA GLY A 154 -0.66 24.45 -8.57
C GLY A 154 0.85 24.45 -8.33
N LEU A 155 1.53 23.34 -8.56
CA LEU A 155 2.99 23.26 -8.46
C LEU A 155 3.63 23.71 -9.79
N TYR A 156 4.22 24.88 -9.80
CA TYR A 156 4.97 25.43 -10.94
C TYR A 156 6.48 25.15 -10.78
N ALA A 157 6.86 23.88 -10.70
CA ALA A 157 8.23 23.47 -10.55
C ALA A 157 8.61 22.39 -11.56
N THR A 158 9.88 22.38 -12.00
CA THR A 158 10.42 21.28 -12.80
C THR A 158 10.59 20.05 -11.93
N LEU A 159 9.82 19.01 -12.23
CA LEU A 159 9.96 17.70 -11.61
C LEU A 159 11.04 16.87 -12.34
N PRO A 160 11.72 15.95 -11.64
CA PRO A 160 12.66 15.02 -12.27
C PRO A 160 12.04 14.25 -13.43
N ASN A 161 12.84 13.94 -14.44
CA ASN A 161 12.42 13.27 -15.67
C ASN A 161 11.75 11.91 -15.37
N THR A 162 10.44 11.86 -15.52
CA THR A 162 9.62 10.66 -15.33
C THR A 162 8.62 10.55 -16.47
N VAL A 163 8.53 9.36 -17.06
CA VAL A 163 7.55 9.01 -18.10
C VAL A 163 6.51 8.10 -17.47
N HIS A 164 5.23 8.43 -17.64
CA HIS A 164 4.13 7.60 -17.15
C HIS A 164 3.52 6.78 -18.28
N LEU A 165 3.50 5.47 -18.11
CA LEU A 165 2.78 4.55 -18.98
C LEU A 165 1.40 4.20 -18.38
N PRO A 166 0.43 3.81 -19.19
CA PRO A 166 -0.83 3.30 -18.67
C PRO A 166 -0.59 2.08 -17.76
N TYR A 167 -1.22 2.05 -16.58
CA TYR A 167 -1.23 0.84 -15.75
C TYR A 167 -2.23 -0.15 -16.34
N PRO A 168 -1.98 -1.47 -16.27
CA PRO A 168 -2.90 -2.49 -16.77
C PRO A 168 -4.30 -2.33 -16.15
N ASP A 169 -5.32 -2.57 -16.95
CA ASP A 169 -6.74 -2.50 -16.56
C ASP A 169 -7.18 -1.15 -15.95
N SER A 170 -6.37 -0.10 -16.14
CA SER A 170 -6.69 1.23 -15.64
C SER A 170 -7.78 1.92 -16.47
N PRO A 171 -8.45 2.96 -15.91
CA PRO A 171 -9.49 3.71 -16.64
C PRO A 171 -9.00 4.48 -17.88
N LEU A 172 -7.70 4.46 -18.17
CA LEU A 172 -7.18 5.06 -19.42
C LEU A 172 -7.51 4.24 -20.67
N GLY A 173 -8.00 3.00 -20.50
CA GLY A 173 -8.35 2.11 -21.60
C GLY A 173 -7.34 0.97 -21.79
N GLU A 174 -7.57 0.17 -22.82
CA GLU A 174 -6.73 -0.97 -23.16
C GLU A 174 -5.46 -0.49 -23.88
N PHE A 175 -4.31 -0.64 -23.24
CA PHE A 175 -2.99 -0.35 -23.80
C PHE A 175 -2.04 -1.49 -23.52
N ASP A 176 -1.29 -1.92 -24.53
CA ASP A 176 -0.15 -2.79 -24.34
C ASP A 176 1.06 -1.96 -23.88
N SER A 177 1.12 -1.70 -22.57
CA SER A 177 2.20 -0.92 -21.99
C SER A 177 3.55 -1.64 -21.99
N LEU A 178 3.58 -2.97 -22.12
CA LEU A 178 4.83 -3.71 -22.31
C LEU A 178 5.39 -3.48 -23.73
N ASP A 179 4.55 -3.61 -24.77
CA ASP A 179 4.98 -3.30 -26.13
C ASP A 179 5.39 -1.84 -26.29
N LEU A 180 4.63 -0.93 -25.69
CA LEU A 180 4.98 0.50 -25.68
C LEU A 180 6.33 0.74 -25.01
N LEU A 181 6.56 0.18 -23.82
CA LEU A 181 7.84 0.31 -23.11
C LEU A 181 8.99 -0.24 -23.96
N ARG A 182 8.82 -1.43 -24.53
CA ARG A 182 9.82 -2.06 -25.36
C ARG A 182 10.20 -1.18 -26.55
N ARG A 183 9.21 -0.64 -27.28
CA ARG A 183 9.43 0.26 -28.41
C ARG A 183 10.13 1.55 -27.99
N LEU A 184 9.70 2.16 -26.89
CA LEU A 184 10.32 3.39 -26.37
C LEU A 184 11.80 3.19 -25.98
N VAL A 185 12.18 1.99 -25.56
CA VAL A 185 13.55 1.67 -25.14
C VAL A 185 14.43 1.22 -26.31
N GLU A 186 13.85 0.57 -27.33
CA GLU A 186 14.56 0.00 -28.48
C GLU A 186 14.75 1.00 -29.64
N ASP A 187 13.80 1.93 -29.81
CA ASP A 187 13.86 2.90 -30.91
C ASP A 187 14.57 4.19 -30.47
N PRO A 188 15.74 4.50 -31.05
CA PRO A 188 16.49 5.72 -30.71
C PRO A 188 15.76 7.02 -31.10
N SER A 189 14.70 6.93 -31.93
CA SER A 189 13.88 8.08 -32.32
C SER A 189 12.63 8.28 -31.44
N ALA A 190 12.40 7.40 -30.44
CA ALA A 190 11.23 7.48 -29.58
C ALA A 190 11.24 8.66 -28.60
N GLY A 191 12.35 9.39 -28.49
CA GLY A 191 12.46 10.58 -27.63
C GLY A 191 12.66 10.26 -26.15
N LEU A 192 12.77 8.99 -25.77
CA LEU A 192 13.09 8.55 -24.43
C LEU A 192 14.53 8.06 -24.37
N GLU A 193 15.38 8.77 -23.61
CA GLU A 193 16.66 8.20 -23.21
C GLU A 193 16.43 6.94 -22.38
N LYS A 194 17.31 5.93 -22.53
CA LYS A 194 17.21 4.67 -21.80
C LYS A 194 17.01 4.91 -20.29
N PRO A 195 15.92 4.41 -19.69
CA PRO A 195 15.61 4.69 -18.29
C PRO A 195 16.62 4.09 -17.31
N ALA A 196 16.76 4.75 -16.16
CA ALA A 196 17.48 4.21 -15.00
C ALA A 196 16.67 3.07 -14.34
N ALA A 197 15.36 3.25 -14.24
CA ALA A 197 14.48 2.29 -13.60
C ALA A 197 13.05 2.32 -14.17
N VAL A 198 12.35 1.22 -13.95
CA VAL A 198 10.89 1.12 -13.95
C VAL A 198 10.44 0.99 -12.50
N LEU A 199 9.53 1.86 -12.05
CA LEU A 199 8.94 1.87 -10.72
C LEU A 199 7.47 1.47 -10.81
N ILE A 200 7.04 0.48 -10.02
CA ILE A 200 5.68 -0.05 -10.04
C ILE A 200 5.18 -0.46 -8.66
N GLU A 201 3.90 -0.20 -8.38
CA GLU A 201 3.11 -0.92 -7.37
C GLU A 201 2.50 -2.16 -8.05
N THR A 202 2.66 -3.36 -7.49
CA THR A 202 2.02 -4.57 -8.06
C THR A 202 0.52 -4.61 -7.83
N VAL A 203 0.06 -3.89 -6.81
CA VAL A 203 -1.33 -3.54 -6.55
C VAL A 203 -1.34 -2.06 -6.21
N GLN A 204 -1.94 -1.24 -7.04
CA GLN A 204 -2.05 0.20 -6.80
C GLN A 204 -2.98 0.46 -5.61
N GLY A 205 -2.47 1.16 -4.60
CA GLY A 205 -3.28 1.51 -3.44
C GLY A 205 -4.21 2.69 -3.72
N GLU A 206 -3.62 3.86 -3.81
CA GLU A 206 -4.35 5.13 -4.01
C GLU A 206 -4.93 5.26 -5.42
N GLY A 207 -4.38 4.54 -6.40
CA GLY A 207 -4.87 4.52 -7.78
C GLY A 207 -6.21 3.82 -7.97
N GLY A 208 -6.74 3.11 -6.96
CA GLY A 208 -8.05 2.45 -7.02
C GLY A 208 -8.02 0.93 -6.95
N VAL A 209 -7.03 0.37 -6.30
CA VAL A 209 -6.87 -1.09 -6.04
C VAL A 209 -6.76 -1.92 -7.32
N TYR A 210 -6.11 -1.39 -8.35
CA TYR A 210 -5.81 -2.14 -9.58
C TYR A 210 -4.70 -3.15 -9.32
N VAL A 211 -4.89 -4.39 -9.79
CA VAL A 211 -3.93 -5.50 -9.62
C VAL A 211 -3.24 -5.77 -10.93
N ALA A 212 -1.92 -5.59 -11.01
CA ALA A 212 -1.16 -5.90 -12.22
C ALA A 212 -1.24 -7.40 -12.53
N PRO A 213 -1.55 -7.82 -13.76
CA PRO A 213 -1.50 -9.23 -14.15
C PRO A 213 -0.10 -9.84 -13.93
N VAL A 214 -0.06 -11.14 -13.61
CA VAL A 214 1.21 -11.86 -13.40
C VAL A 214 2.11 -11.77 -14.62
N GLU A 215 1.52 -11.95 -15.80
CA GLU A 215 2.27 -11.91 -17.07
C GLU A 215 2.81 -10.52 -17.38
N PHE A 216 2.10 -9.46 -16.95
CA PHE A 216 2.61 -8.11 -17.05
C PHE A 216 3.86 -7.89 -16.18
N LEU A 217 3.84 -8.36 -14.93
CA LEU A 217 4.99 -8.25 -14.03
C LEU A 217 6.20 -9.05 -14.55
N ARG A 218 5.97 -10.23 -15.12
CA ARG A 218 7.01 -11.05 -15.77
C ARG A 218 7.58 -10.33 -16.99
N GLY A 219 6.73 -9.80 -17.85
CA GLY A 219 7.16 -9.05 -19.02
C GLY A 219 7.97 -7.80 -18.67
N LEU A 220 7.58 -7.07 -17.60
CA LEU A 220 8.40 -5.96 -17.09
C LEU A 220 9.78 -6.42 -16.65
N ARG A 221 9.87 -7.55 -15.92
CA ARG A 221 11.16 -8.11 -15.48
C ARG A 221 12.04 -8.45 -16.68
N GLU A 222 11.48 -9.11 -17.69
CA GLU A 222 12.20 -9.48 -18.91
C GLU A 222 12.72 -8.25 -19.68
N ILE A 223 11.91 -7.20 -19.83
CA ILE A 223 12.33 -5.96 -20.48
C ILE A 223 13.45 -5.30 -19.68
N CYS A 224 13.30 -5.21 -18.36
CA CYS A 224 14.29 -4.62 -17.48
C CYS A 224 15.63 -5.36 -17.56
N ASP A 225 15.63 -6.71 -17.53
CA ASP A 225 16.83 -7.54 -17.64
C ASP A 225 17.52 -7.34 -18.98
N ARG A 226 16.76 -7.42 -20.08
CA ARG A 226 17.30 -7.29 -21.45
C ARG A 226 18.00 -5.94 -21.68
N HIS A 227 17.48 -4.88 -21.08
CA HIS A 227 17.96 -3.52 -21.33
C HIS A 227 18.80 -2.93 -20.19
N GLY A 228 19.09 -3.71 -19.13
CA GLY A 228 19.83 -3.25 -17.96
C GLY A 228 19.15 -2.03 -17.31
N ILE A 229 17.83 -2.11 -17.12
CA ILE A 229 16.98 -1.13 -16.42
C ILE A 229 16.64 -1.75 -15.06
N LEU A 230 16.77 -1.00 -13.97
CA LEU A 230 16.41 -1.54 -12.66
C LEU A 230 14.89 -1.63 -12.52
N LEU A 231 14.39 -2.78 -12.06
CA LEU A 231 13.01 -2.93 -11.65
C LEU A 231 12.88 -2.60 -10.15
N ILE A 232 12.18 -1.52 -9.84
CA ILE A 232 11.84 -1.10 -8.48
C ILE A 232 10.38 -1.46 -8.22
N VAL A 233 10.12 -2.29 -7.22
CA VAL A 233 8.76 -2.54 -6.75
C VAL A 233 8.51 -1.71 -5.50
N ASP A 234 7.48 -0.87 -5.57
CA ASP A 234 6.96 -0.15 -4.42
C ASP A 234 5.94 -1.03 -3.69
N ASP A 235 6.41 -1.66 -2.63
CA ASP A 235 5.63 -2.61 -1.83
C ASP A 235 5.18 -2.01 -0.48
N ILE A 236 5.13 -0.68 -0.42
CA ILE A 236 4.85 0.08 0.80
C ILE A 236 3.46 -0.22 1.36
N GLN A 237 2.43 -0.29 0.49
CA GLN A 237 1.07 -0.57 0.93
C GLN A 237 0.66 -2.04 0.69
N ALA A 238 1.11 -2.64 -0.40
CA ALA A 238 0.73 -3.99 -0.82
C ALA A 238 1.54 -5.10 -0.13
N GLY A 239 2.70 -4.76 0.43
CA GLY A 239 3.58 -5.71 1.11
C GLY A 239 3.20 -6.04 2.55
N CYS A 240 4.13 -6.69 3.25
CA CYS A 240 4.00 -7.10 4.66
C CYS A 240 2.74 -7.92 4.95
N GLY A 241 2.33 -8.78 4.00
CA GLY A 241 1.20 -9.70 4.17
C GLY A 241 -0.12 -9.24 3.59
N ARG A 242 -0.27 -7.96 3.25
CA ARG A 242 -1.54 -7.36 2.81
C ARG A 242 -2.20 -8.11 1.66
N THR A 243 -1.41 -8.56 0.69
CA THR A 243 -1.87 -9.30 -0.49
C THR A 243 -1.87 -10.82 -0.33
N GLY A 244 -1.63 -11.35 0.90
CA GLY A 244 -1.58 -12.78 1.17
C GLY A 244 -0.20 -13.42 0.97
N ALA A 245 0.85 -12.60 0.81
CA ALA A 245 2.26 -12.97 0.85
C ALA A 245 3.05 -11.83 1.49
N PHE A 246 4.29 -12.05 1.96
CA PHE A 246 5.07 -10.97 2.54
C PHE A 246 5.36 -9.89 1.49
N PHE A 247 5.81 -10.28 0.30
CA PHE A 247 5.96 -9.36 -0.82
C PHE A 247 4.84 -9.59 -1.85
N SER A 248 4.25 -8.52 -2.33
CA SER A 248 3.14 -8.58 -3.29
C SER A 248 3.54 -9.17 -4.64
N PHE A 249 4.80 -9.12 -5.01
CA PHE A 249 5.35 -9.64 -6.26
C PHE A 249 5.65 -11.14 -6.24
N GLU A 250 5.60 -11.82 -5.07
CA GLU A 250 5.89 -13.27 -4.97
C GLU A 250 5.00 -14.11 -5.91
N ARG A 251 3.75 -13.69 -6.11
CA ARG A 251 2.79 -14.37 -7.00
C ARG A 251 3.25 -14.43 -8.47
N ALA A 252 4.10 -13.49 -8.90
CA ALA A 252 4.62 -13.45 -10.25
C ALA A 252 5.93 -14.27 -10.42
N GLY A 253 6.54 -14.70 -9.32
CA GLY A 253 7.81 -15.41 -9.32
C GLY A 253 8.99 -14.56 -9.80
N ILE A 254 8.89 -13.23 -9.69
CA ILE A 254 9.96 -12.29 -10.05
C ILE A 254 10.77 -11.89 -8.83
N VAL A 255 12.00 -11.45 -9.05
CA VAL A 255 12.87 -10.86 -8.02
C VAL A 255 13.26 -9.44 -8.49
N PRO A 256 12.66 -8.38 -7.91
CA PRO A 256 13.00 -7.00 -8.22
C PRO A 256 14.45 -6.66 -7.89
N ASP A 257 15.01 -5.64 -8.51
CA ASP A 257 16.36 -5.16 -8.20
C ASP A 257 16.38 -4.33 -6.93
N VAL A 258 15.29 -3.59 -6.69
CA VAL A 258 15.06 -2.78 -5.50
C VAL A 258 13.61 -2.92 -5.05
N VAL A 259 13.40 -2.99 -3.73
CA VAL A 259 12.04 -3.00 -3.14
C VAL A 259 11.96 -1.90 -2.09
N THR A 260 10.90 -1.10 -2.12
CA THR A 260 10.63 -0.11 -1.07
C THR A 260 9.56 -0.62 -0.10
N LEU A 261 9.81 -0.52 1.20
CA LEU A 261 8.91 -0.87 2.28
C LEU A 261 8.76 0.29 3.25
N SER A 262 7.55 0.48 3.79
CA SER A 262 7.23 1.41 4.86
C SER A 262 5.95 0.94 5.56
N LYS A 263 5.20 1.83 6.18
CA LYS A 263 3.91 1.49 6.81
C LYS A 263 4.03 0.28 7.75
N ALA A 264 3.46 -0.86 7.36
CA ALA A 264 3.39 -2.06 8.19
C ALA A 264 4.75 -2.67 8.58
N ILE A 265 5.85 -2.33 7.88
CA ILE A 265 7.19 -2.77 8.28
C ILE A 265 7.60 -2.25 9.67
N GLY A 266 7.01 -1.13 10.12
CA GLY A 266 7.19 -0.59 11.47
C GLY A 266 6.55 -1.43 12.58
N GLY A 267 5.76 -2.44 12.25
CA GLY A 267 5.22 -3.47 13.14
C GLY A 267 4.13 -3.02 14.12
N TYR A 268 4.09 -1.72 14.47
CA TYR A 268 3.19 -1.17 15.51
C TYR A 268 2.57 0.18 15.13
N GLY A 269 2.71 0.58 13.88
CA GLY A 269 2.39 1.94 13.46
C GLY A 269 3.53 2.93 13.73
N LEU A 270 4.71 2.46 14.11
CA LEU A 270 5.89 3.29 14.30
C LEU A 270 6.53 3.65 12.95
N PRO A 271 7.01 4.89 12.79
CA PRO A 271 7.59 5.34 11.53
C PRO A 271 8.92 4.64 11.24
N MET A 272 8.95 3.90 10.13
CA MET A 272 10.14 3.28 9.56
C MET A 272 9.95 3.07 8.06
N SER A 273 11.01 3.24 7.30
CA SER A 273 11.07 2.83 5.92
C SER A 273 12.38 2.15 5.57
N VAL A 274 12.32 1.23 4.61
CA VAL A 274 13.41 0.33 4.24
C VAL A 274 13.48 0.24 2.73
N VAL A 275 14.70 0.22 2.21
CA VAL A 275 14.99 -0.12 0.82
C VAL A 275 15.77 -1.43 0.81
N LEU A 276 15.25 -2.43 0.12
CA LEU A 276 15.95 -3.68 -0.14
C LEU A 276 16.65 -3.54 -1.47
N ILE A 277 17.95 -3.84 -1.52
CA ILE A 277 18.81 -3.61 -2.66
C ILE A 277 19.56 -4.91 -2.98
N LYS A 278 19.51 -5.40 -4.21
CA LYS A 278 20.37 -6.51 -4.61
C LYS A 278 21.84 -6.16 -4.35
N PRO A 279 22.66 -7.09 -3.83
CA PRO A 279 24.04 -6.80 -3.40
C PRO A 279 24.89 -6.09 -4.46
N GLU A 280 24.75 -6.46 -5.74
CA GLU A 280 25.49 -5.88 -6.86
C GLU A 280 25.16 -4.41 -7.14
N TYR A 281 24.03 -3.92 -6.63
CA TYR A 281 23.59 -2.52 -6.78
C TYR A 281 23.82 -1.67 -5.54
N ASP A 282 24.29 -2.26 -4.43
CA ASP A 282 24.60 -1.51 -3.21
C ASP A 282 25.97 -0.81 -3.32
N ILE A 283 26.02 0.21 -4.14
CA ILE A 283 27.25 0.96 -4.48
C ILE A 283 27.36 2.30 -3.74
N TRP A 284 26.57 2.49 -2.69
CA TRP A 284 26.62 3.70 -1.89
C TRP A 284 27.98 3.94 -1.26
N LEU A 285 28.49 5.18 -1.36
CA LEU A 285 29.58 5.62 -0.52
C LEU A 285 29.08 5.93 0.90
N PRO A 286 29.92 5.74 1.95
CA PRO A 286 29.54 6.09 3.31
C PRO A 286 28.99 7.51 3.43
N GLY A 287 27.77 7.65 3.99
CA GLY A 287 27.10 8.93 4.16
C GLY A 287 26.41 9.53 2.92
N GLN A 288 26.55 8.92 1.73
CA GLN A 288 26.04 9.47 0.48
C GLN A 288 24.51 9.60 0.42
N HIS A 289 23.78 8.76 1.17
CA HIS A 289 22.35 8.88 1.40
C HIS A 289 22.04 8.64 2.88
N ASN A 290 22.33 9.62 3.71
CA ASN A 290 22.17 9.57 5.16
C ASN A 290 21.04 10.48 5.63
N GLY A 291 20.60 10.32 6.87
CA GLY A 291 19.61 11.16 7.55
C GLY A 291 19.58 10.85 9.04
N THR A 292 19.39 11.88 9.87
CA THR A 292 19.40 11.77 11.33
C THR A 292 18.41 10.73 11.86
N PHE A 293 17.23 10.65 11.26
CA PHE A 293 16.15 9.73 11.66
C PHE A 293 16.06 8.46 10.80
N ARG A 294 17.17 8.04 10.20
CA ARG A 294 17.23 6.75 9.48
C ARG A 294 17.17 5.59 10.47
N GLY A 295 16.15 4.77 10.32
CA GLY A 295 15.85 3.72 11.28
C GLY A 295 15.29 4.28 12.60
N ASN A 296 14.49 3.48 13.26
CA ASN A 296 13.84 3.83 14.52
C ASN A 296 13.98 2.65 15.47
N GLN A 297 14.61 2.85 16.64
CA GLN A 297 14.91 1.76 17.55
C GLN A 297 13.65 1.04 18.05
N LEU A 298 12.60 1.78 18.38
CA LEU A 298 11.32 1.20 18.79
C LEU A 298 10.65 0.45 17.62
N ALA A 299 10.77 0.96 16.40
CA ALA A 299 10.28 0.26 15.23
C ALA A 299 11.06 -1.02 14.94
N PHE A 300 12.38 -1.06 15.21
CA PHE A 300 13.16 -2.30 15.12
C PHE A 300 12.65 -3.37 16.10
N ILE A 301 12.41 -2.99 17.35
CA ILE A 301 11.85 -3.90 18.38
C ILE A 301 10.46 -4.39 17.97
N ALA A 302 9.60 -3.49 17.50
CA ALA A 302 8.26 -3.82 17.08
C ALA A 302 8.26 -4.74 15.84
N ALA A 303 9.04 -4.39 14.83
CA ALA A 303 9.15 -5.15 13.58
C ALA A 303 9.78 -6.55 13.83
N GLU A 304 10.83 -6.64 14.65
CA GLU A 304 11.38 -7.94 15.09
C GLU A 304 10.30 -8.79 15.74
N SER A 305 9.51 -8.21 16.64
CA SER A 305 8.46 -8.92 17.37
C SER A 305 7.39 -9.47 16.44
N VAL A 306 6.87 -8.66 15.50
CA VAL A 306 5.87 -9.12 14.53
C VAL A 306 6.43 -10.15 13.55
N ILE A 307 7.68 -10.00 13.11
CA ILE A 307 8.32 -10.95 12.21
C ILE A 307 8.44 -12.32 12.90
N ARG A 308 8.93 -12.35 14.13
CA ARG A 308 9.07 -13.60 14.91
C ARG A 308 7.72 -14.22 15.24
N HIS A 309 6.68 -13.42 15.48
CA HIS A 309 5.37 -13.93 15.87
C HIS A 309 4.55 -14.45 14.68
N TYR A 310 4.53 -13.71 13.57
CA TYR A 310 3.63 -14.00 12.44
C TYR A 310 4.31 -14.67 11.26
N TRP A 311 5.65 -14.57 11.13
CA TRP A 311 6.36 -15.01 9.93
C TRP A 311 7.38 -16.15 10.17
N ALA A 312 7.52 -16.62 11.41
CA ALA A 312 8.47 -17.67 11.73
C ALA A 312 8.16 -19.01 11.04
N ASP A 313 6.89 -19.27 10.70
CA ASP A 313 6.43 -20.50 10.04
C ASP A 313 6.66 -20.52 8.51
N GLY A 314 7.40 -19.53 7.98
CA GLY A 314 7.79 -19.45 6.56
C GLY A 314 6.73 -18.86 5.66
N THR A 315 6.87 -19.13 4.35
CA THR A 315 6.08 -18.47 3.27
C THR A 315 4.62 -18.90 3.20
N ASP A 316 4.26 -20.03 3.79
CA ASP A 316 2.90 -20.56 3.86
C ASP A 316 2.49 -20.91 5.31
N GLY A 317 2.97 -20.13 6.27
CA GLY A 317 2.62 -20.26 7.68
C GLY A 317 1.14 -20.03 7.96
N ALA A 318 0.71 -20.33 9.21
CA ALA A 318 -0.68 -20.22 9.62
C ALA A 318 -1.26 -18.81 9.36
N PHE A 319 -0.51 -17.77 9.70
CA PHE A 319 -0.90 -16.37 9.48
C PHE A 319 -1.17 -16.07 7.98
N VAL A 320 -0.30 -16.50 7.09
CA VAL A 320 -0.46 -16.29 5.64
C VAL A 320 -1.72 -16.99 5.11
N ARG A 321 -1.94 -18.24 5.52
CA ARG A 321 -3.14 -19.00 5.12
C ARG A 321 -4.42 -18.35 5.63
N GLU A 322 -4.42 -17.85 6.87
CA GLU A 322 -5.54 -17.12 7.47
C GLU A 322 -5.86 -15.84 6.70
N VAL A 323 -4.87 -15.02 6.38
CA VAL A 323 -5.05 -13.79 5.58
C VAL A 323 -5.65 -14.11 4.21
N ARG A 324 -5.13 -15.14 3.54
CA ARG A 324 -5.68 -15.59 2.24
C ARG A 324 -7.12 -16.11 2.37
N ALA A 325 -7.43 -16.85 3.42
CA ALA A 325 -8.78 -17.35 3.66
C ALA A 325 -9.78 -16.20 3.91
N LYS A 326 -9.42 -15.25 4.78
CA LYS A 326 -10.22 -14.05 5.05
C LYS A 326 -10.44 -13.22 3.78
N GLY A 327 -9.38 -13.02 2.98
CA GLY A 327 -9.48 -12.29 1.72
C GLY A 327 -10.44 -12.94 0.72
N ARG A 328 -10.37 -14.27 0.56
CA ARG A 328 -11.32 -15.01 -0.30
C ARG A 328 -12.76 -14.90 0.22
N ALA A 329 -12.97 -15.15 1.50
CA ALA A 329 -14.30 -15.08 2.12
C ALA A 329 -14.91 -13.68 1.99
N ALA A 330 -14.12 -12.62 2.19
CA ALA A 330 -14.55 -11.24 2.01
C ALA A 330 -14.92 -10.96 0.54
N GLY A 331 -14.10 -11.40 -0.41
CA GLY A 331 -14.36 -11.26 -1.84
C GLY A 331 -15.64 -11.97 -2.28
N GLU A 332 -15.82 -13.23 -1.89
CA GLU A 332 -17.02 -14.01 -2.17
C GLU A 332 -18.29 -13.37 -1.58
N PHE A 333 -18.19 -12.92 -0.33
CA PHE A 333 -19.31 -12.24 0.34
C PHE A 333 -19.72 -10.96 -0.40
N LEU A 334 -18.77 -10.07 -0.71
CA LEU A 334 -19.03 -8.80 -1.41
C LEU A 334 -19.52 -9.04 -2.84
N THR A 335 -18.97 -10.03 -3.55
CA THR A 335 -19.44 -10.40 -4.89
C THR A 335 -20.91 -10.81 -4.84
N THR A 336 -21.27 -11.71 -3.94
CA THR A 336 -22.64 -12.20 -3.81
C THR A 336 -23.59 -11.10 -3.35
N ALA A 337 -23.19 -10.28 -2.39
CA ALA A 337 -24.06 -9.27 -1.78
C ALA A 337 -24.21 -8.01 -2.63
N LEU A 338 -23.20 -7.61 -3.41
CA LEU A 338 -23.18 -6.32 -4.11
C LEU A 338 -23.08 -6.44 -5.63
N THR A 339 -22.06 -7.14 -6.17
CA THR A 339 -21.82 -7.09 -7.63
C THR A 339 -22.91 -7.78 -8.45
N SER A 340 -23.66 -8.69 -7.84
CA SER A 340 -24.83 -9.33 -8.46
C SER A 340 -26.08 -8.43 -8.48
N ARG A 341 -26.12 -7.35 -7.69
CA ARG A 341 -27.28 -6.49 -7.50
C ARG A 341 -27.07 -5.06 -7.99
N TYR A 342 -25.84 -4.59 -7.99
CA TYR A 342 -25.46 -3.23 -8.34
C TYR A 342 -24.33 -3.22 -9.37
N PRO A 343 -24.21 -2.19 -10.22
CA PRO A 343 -23.10 -2.05 -11.16
C PRO A 343 -21.81 -1.59 -10.45
N VAL A 344 -21.47 -2.27 -9.37
CA VAL A 344 -20.24 -2.10 -8.56
C VAL A 344 -19.27 -3.17 -8.97
N ALA A 345 -18.02 -2.80 -9.27
CA ALA A 345 -16.97 -3.76 -9.55
C ALA A 345 -16.12 -3.99 -8.29
N LEU A 346 -15.84 -5.27 -7.98
CA LEU A 346 -14.92 -5.66 -6.93
C LEU A 346 -13.56 -6.02 -7.54
N ARG A 347 -12.47 -5.51 -6.96
CA ARG A 347 -11.11 -5.91 -7.30
C ARG A 347 -10.20 -5.91 -6.09
N GLY A 348 -9.04 -6.50 -6.20
CA GLY A 348 -8.06 -6.53 -5.11
C GLY A 348 -7.42 -7.89 -4.92
N LEU A 349 -6.59 -8.00 -3.87
CA LEU A 349 -5.84 -9.20 -3.55
C LEU A 349 -5.62 -9.30 -2.04
N GLY A 350 -5.86 -10.48 -1.46
CA GLY A 350 -5.78 -10.68 -0.02
C GLY A 350 -6.81 -9.82 0.72
N LEU A 351 -6.36 -9.07 1.72
CA LEU A 351 -7.19 -8.10 2.47
C LEU A 351 -6.97 -6.65 2.01
N MET A 352 -6.69 -6.45 0.73
CA MET A 352 -6.68 -5.18 0.04
C MET A 352 -7.74 -5.23 -1.04
N LEU A 353 -8.96 -4.79 -0.72
CA LEU A 353 -10.12 -4.89 -1.58
C LEU A 353 -10.66 -3.51 -1.93
N GLY A 354 -11.13 -3.34 -3.16
CA GLY A 354 -11.71 -2.10 -3.67
C GLY A 354 -13.06 -2.35 -4.31
N LEU A 355 -14.07 -1.60 -3.90
CA LEU A 355 -15.38 -1.54 -4.53
C LEU A 355 -15.47 -0.27 -5.38
N ASP A 356 -15.53 -0.44 -6.69
CA ASP A 356 -15.57 0.66 -7.66
C ASP A 356 -17.02 1.05 -7.98
N PHE A 357 -17.35 2.30 -7.70
CA PHE A 357 -18.66 2.90 -7.91
C PHE A 357 -18.72 3.77 -9.17
N SER A 358 -17.71 3.77 -10.03
CA SER A 358 -17.66 4.63 -11.24
C SER A 358 -18.83 4.43 -12.20
N ARG A 359 -19.50 3.28 -12.16
CA ARG A 359 -20.62 2.92 -13.02
C ARG A 359 -21.99 3.04 -12.35
N THR A 360 -22.07 3.54 -11.12
CA THR A 360 -23.29 3.53 -10.29
C THR A 360 -24.13 4.81 -10.37
N GLY A 361 -23.67 5.83 -11.11
CA GLY A 361 -24.37 7.11 -11.22
C GLY A 361 -24.33 7.90 -9.91
N ASP A 362 -25.48 8.08 -9.23
CA ASP A 362 -25.56 8.91 -8.02
C ASP A 362 -25.00 8.26 -6.73
N MET A 363 -24.76 6.96 -6.75
CA MET A 363 -24.13 6.25 -5.66
C MET A 363 -22.61 6.47 -5.75
N SER A 364 -22.01 7.10 -4.74
CA SER A 364 -20.55 7.35 -4.71
C SER A 364 -19.90 6.67 -3.53
N ALA A 365 -18.63 6.28 -3.69
CA ALA A 365 -17.83 5.70 -2.63
C ALA A 365 -17.75 6.62 -1.39
N ALA A 366 -17.69 7.94 -1.60
CA ALA A 366 -17.70 8.92 -0.51
C ALA A 366 -18.99 8.88 0.33
N LYS A 367 -20.17 8.76 -0.32
CA LYS A 367 -21.44 8.62 0.39
C LYS A 367 -21.52 7.29 1.16
N VAL A 368 -21.03 6.20 0.57
CA VAL A 368 -20.94 4.89 1.25
C VAL A 368 -20.02 4.97 2.46
N SER A 369 -18.83 5.57 2.30
CA SER A 369 -17.88 5.79 3.41
C SER A 369 -18.49 6.58 4.56
N GLN A 370 -19.24 7.67 4.26
CA GLN A 370 -19.91 8.47 5.29
C GLN A 370 -20.96 7.65 6.04
N LEU A 371 -21.82 6.91 5.33
CA LEU A 371 -22.82 6.04 5.97
C LEU A 371 -22.18 4.94 6.82
N CYS A 372 -21.03 4.40 6.38
CA CYS A 372 -20.25 3.45 7.16
C CYS A 372 -19.74 4.11 8.46
N PHE A 373 -19.21 5.33 8.37
CA PHE A 373 -18.70 6.07 9.52
C PHE A 373 -19.82 6.36 10.53
N ASP A 374 -20.99 6.81 10.07
CA ASP A 374 -22.17 7.07 10.90
C ASP A 374 -22.64 5.79 11.64
N ARG A 375 -22.26 4.60 11.14
CA ARG A 375 -22.56 3.29 11.72
C ARG A 375 -21.39 2.62 12.43
N GLY A 376 -20.33 3.38 12.70
CA GLY A 376 -19.18 2.91 13.46
C GLY A 376 -18.18 2.07 12.65
N LEU A 377 -18.05 2.31 11.34
CA LEU A 377 -17.02 1.71 10.48
C LEU A 377 -16.20 2.78 9.80
N ILE A 378 -14.89 2.79 10.01
CA ILE A 378 -13.95 3.66 9.30
C ILE A 378 -13.47 2.94 8.05
N VAL A 379 -13.74 3.50 6.88
CA VAL A 379 -13.30 2.98 5.58
C VAL A 379 -13.07 4.13 4.61
N GLU A 380 -11.93 4.12 3.91
CA GLU A 380 -11.52 5.24 3.06
C GLU A 380 -11.93 5.08 1.59
N THR A 381 -11.89 6.19 0.85
CA THR A 381 -11.98 6.21 -0.59
C THR A 381 -10.62 6.31 -1.25
N CYS A 382 -10.51 5.87 -2.48
CA CYS A 382 -9.35 6.03 -3.35
C CYS A 382 -9.78 6.03 -4.82
N GLY A 383 -8.80 6.02 -5.74
CA GLY A 383 -9.08 6.16 -7.16
C GLY A 383 -8.85 7.58 -7.64
N ARG A 384 -8.90 7.81 -8.94
CA ARG A 384 -8.59 9.11 -9.56
C ARG A 384 -9.60 10.22 -9.23
N ALA A 385 -10.80 9.86 -8.84
CA ALA A 385 -11.89 10.75 -8.46
C ALA A 385 -12.63 10.25 -7.22
N ASP A 386 -11.92 9.57 -6.31
CA ASP A 386 -12.47 8.96 -5.09
C ASP A 386 -13.65 8.01 -5.35
N GLU A 387 -13.64 7.33 -6.52
CA GLU A 387 -14.71 6.43 -6.95
C GLU A 387 -14.66 5.03 -6.34
N VAL A 388 -13.58 4.70 -5.63
CA VAL A 388 -13.37 3.37 -5.05
C VAL A 388 -13.42 3.42 -3.54
N LEU A 389 -14.25 2.59 -2.92
CA LEU A 389 -14.21 2.33 -1.49
C LEU A 389 -13.14 1.27 -1.22
N LYS A 390 -12.09 1.64 -0.49
CA LYS A 390 -10.94 0.78 -0.23
C LYS A 390 -10.99 0.18 1.17
N LEU A 391 -11.04 -1.15 1.24
CA LEU A 391 -11.10 -1.89 2.50
C LEU A 391 -9.71 -2.44 2.84
N LEU A 392 -9.16 -1.97 3.95
CA LEU A 392 -7.85 -2.35 4.49
C LEU A 392 -7.96 -2.76 5.97
N PRO A 393 -8.79 -3.74 6.36
CA PRO A 393 -8.83 -4.16 7.76
C PRO A 393 -7.45 -4.62 8.21
N PRO A 394 -7.11 -4.58 9.51
CA PRO A 394 -5.94 -5.29 10.02
C PRO A 394 -5.97 -6.75 9.57
N LEU A 395 -4.82 -7.33 9.25
CA LEU A 395 -4.73 -8.75 8.83
C LEU A 395 -5.12 -9.71 9.95
N THR A 396 -4.99 -9.22 11.18
CA THR A 396 -5.38 -9.91 12.41
C THR A 396 -6.85 -9.74 12.79
N VAL A 397 -7.65 -9.03 11.96
CA VAL A 397 -9.09 -8.84 12.19
C VAL A 397 -9.79 -10.18 12.46
N THR A 398 -10.67 -10.23 13.47
CA THR A 398 -11.45 -11.42 13.73
C THR A 398 -12.45 -11.69 12.61
N GLU A 399 -12.83 -12.95 12.37
CA GLU A 399 -13.85 -13.29 11.36
C GLU A 399 -15.19 -12.61 11.64
N GLU A 400 -15.55 -12.51 12.92
CA GLU A 400 -16.77 -11.82 13.38
C GLU A 400 -16.74 -10.33 13.00
N ASN A 401 -15.65 -9.62 13.32
CA ASN A 401 -15.53 -8.21 13.04
C ASN A 401 -15.32 -7.94 11.54
N LEU A 402 -14.61 -8.83 10.82
CA LEU A 402 -14.52 -8.74 9.36
C LEU A 402 -15.94 -8.81 8.76
N ARG A 403 -16.74 -9.80 9.15
CA ARG A 403 -18.12 -9.95 8.67
C ARG A 403 -18.97 -8.74 9.02
N ARG A 404 -18.94 -8.27 10.28
CA ARG A 404 -19.67 -7.07 10.75
C ARG A 404 -19.36 -5.84 9.89
N GLY A 405 -18.07 -5.62 9.57
CA GLY A 405 -17.67 -4.52 8.71
C GLY A 405 -18.17 -4.66 7.28
N LEU A 406 -18.08 -5.86 6.70
CA LEU A 406 -18.59 -6.14 5.35
C LEU A 406 -20.13 -5.97 5.28
N GLU A 407 -20.87 -6.45 6.29
CA GLU A 407 -22.32 -6.25 6.40
C GLU A 407 -22.67 -4.75 6.52
N THR A 408 -21.85 -3.96 7.21
CA THR A 408 -22.03 -2.49 7.28
C THR A 408 -21.85 -1.84 5.92
N VAL A 409 -20.86 -2.27 5.15
CA VAL A 409 -20.67 -1.78 3.76
C VAL A 409 -21.85 -2.13 2.88
N VAL A 410 -22.34 -3.39 2.94
CA VAL A 410 -23.51 -3.83 2.18
C VAL A 410 -24.73 -2.99 2.55
N TRP A 411 -24.99 -2.81 3.86
CA TRP A 411 -26.09 -1.96 4.33
C TRP A 411 -25.98 -0.53 3.79
N ALA A 412 -24.78 0.09 3.81
CA ALA A 412 -24.61 1.45 3.31
C ALA A 412 -24.90 1.56 1.79
N VAL A 413 -24.48 0.56 1.03
CA VAL A 413 -24.79 0.48 -0.40
C VAL A 413 -26.29 0.30 -0.63
N ASP A 414 -26.96 -0.57 0.13
CA ASP A 414 -28.40 -0.81 0.05
C ASP A 414 -29.22 0.45 0.37
N GLN A 415 -28.80 1.28 1.34
CA GLN A 415 -29.45 2.57 1.63
C GLN A 415 -29.43 3.51 0.43
N LEU A 416 -28.36 3.52 -0.36
CA LEU A 416 -28.24 4.37 -1.54
C LEU A 416 -28.90 3.74 -2.78
N GLY A 417 -28.92 2.40 -2.88
CA GLY A 417 -29.50 1.65 -3.98
C GLY A 417 -31.03 1.51 -3.89
N GLY A 418 -31.57 1.27 -2.69
CA GLY A 418 -33.01 1.10 -2.47
C GLY A 418 -33.85 2.37 -2.70
N ALA A 419 -33.25 3.55 -2.56
CA ALA A 419 -33.90 4.81 -2.95
C ALA A 419 -34.20 4.91 -4.47
N ARG A 420 -33.63 3.99 -5.29
CA ARG A 420 -33.89 3.90 -6.74
C ARG A 420 -35.03 2.96 -7.11
N GLU A 421 -35.28 1.90 -6.35
CA GLU A 421 -36.41 1.00 -6.65
C GLU A 421 -37.76 1.71 -6.50
N GLU A 422 -37.86 2.66 -5.57
CA GLU A 422 -39.06 3.53 -5.45
C GLU A 422 -39.15 4.58 -6.59
N ALA A 423 -37.99 5.01 -7.18
CA ALA A 423 -37.95 6.00 -8.25
C ALA A 423 -37.97 5.41 -9.68
N THR A 424 -37.61 4.12 -9.85
CA THR A 424 -37.48 3.47 -11.18
C THR A 424 -38.44 2.29 -11.40
N ALA A 425 -39.48 2.11 -10.60
CA ALA A 425 -40.56 1.16 -10.89
C ALA A 425 -41.26 1.42 -12.24
N GLY A 426 -40.67 2.22 -13.13
CA GLY A 426 -41.16 2.64 -14.43
C GLY A 426 -40.29 2.38 -15.68
N ALA A 427 -39.07 1.81 -15.57
CA ALA A 427 -38.27 1.57 -16.79
C ALA A 427 -37.33 0.36 -16.65
N GLY A 428 -37.71 -0.74 -17.27
CA GLY A 428 -36.80 -1.89 -17.42
C GLY A 428 -35.77 -1.68 -18.55
N VAL A 429 -34.63 -2.32 -18.50
CA VAL A 429 -33.96 -3.04 -19.61
C VAL A 429 -32.63 -3.71 -19.14
N LEU A 430 -32.42 -4.90 -19.65
CA LEU A 430 -31.36 -5.90 -19.52
C LEU A 430 -29.95 -5.45 -19.98
N GLY A 431 -28.92 -6.02 -19.38
CA GLY A 431 -27.54 -5.99 -19.89
C GLY A 431 -26.66 -7.07 -19.24
N GLU A 432 -26.01 -7.84 -20.04
CA GLU A 432 -25.30 -9.11 -19.80
C GLU A 432 -24.08 -8.99 -18.87
N VAL A 433 -23.84 -10.11 -18.16
CA VAL A 433 -22.72 -10.39 -17.25
C VAL A 433 -21.59 -11.07 -18.01
N VAL A 434 -20.37 -10.60 -17.81
CA VAL A 434 -19.16 -11.37 -18.11
C VAL A 434 -18.40 -11.60 -16.80
N ALA A 435 -18.24 -12.90 -16.46
CA ALA A 435 -17.44 -13.38 -15.34
C ALA A 435 -15.99 -13.58 -15.77
N VAL A 436 -15.04 -13.19 -14.91
CA VAL A 436 -13.66 -13.65 -14.92
C VAL A 436 -13.27 -14.11 -13.52
#